data_9b2f2e08ff7df93ec1dac0a1e760a83f
#
_entry.id   9b2f2e08ff7df93ec1dac0a1e760a83f
#
_cell.length_a   1.000
_cell.length_b   1.000
_cell.length_c   1.000
_cell.angle_alpha   90.00
_cell.angle_beta   90.00
_cell.angle_gamma   90.00
#
_symmetry.space_group_name_H-M   'P 1'
#
loop_
_entity.id
_entity.type
_entity.pdbx_description
1 polymer ?
#
loop_
_entity_poly.entity_id
_entity_poly.type
_entity_poly.pdbx_seq_one_letter_code
_entity_poly.pdbx_strand_id
1 'polypeptide(L)'
;MKLVEGQLIHRRYRLDRRLAQGGMGEVWKGHDIQLNRPVAIKALRDDQGNVEAKLHRLRAEAHNSANLAHPNIAALFEYYEHDSIGFLIMEYVPSDSLADIYRDRGTLPATELLPILIQTARGLFVAHSHGVIHRDVKPANIMVSTTGEVKITDFGVSYSTNQEQITQDGMVVGTAQYISPEQAQGKQATPQSDIYSLGVVAYEGLCGHRP
;
A
#
# COMPACT_ATOMS: atom_id res chain seq x y z
N MET A 1 -15.00 11.04 -13.74
CA MET A 1 -15.23 12.11 -12.72
C MET A 1 -13.88 12.61 -12.19
N LYS A 2 -13.67 13.92 -12.01
CA LYS A 2 -12.48 14.49 -11.38
C LYS A 2 -12.77 14.66 -9.88
N LEU A 3 -11.89 14.12 -9.01
CA LEU A 3 -12.02 14.32 -7.57
C LEU A 3 -11.48 15.68 -7.18
N VAL A 4 -12.16 16.36 -6.27
CA VAL A 4 -11.78 17.70 -5.79
C VAL A 4 -11.90 17.78 -4.27
N GLU A 5 -11.12 18.67 -3.67
CA GLU A 5 -11.19 18.95 -2.23
C GLU A 5 -12.59 19.44 -1.82
N GLY A 6 -13.05 19.02 -0.66
CA GLY A 6 -14.40 19.29 -0.15
C GLY A 6 -15.48 18.36 -0.70
N GLN A 7 -15.21 17.56 -1.72
CA GLN A 7 -16.18 16.64 -2.30
C GLN A 7 -16.56 15.53 -1.32
N LEU A 8 -17.86 15.18 -1.26
CA LEU A 8 -18.36 14.05 -0.50
C LEU A 8 -18.45 12.80 -1.39
N ILE A 9 -17.79 11.73 -0.98
CA ILE A 9 -17.91 10.40 -1.53
C ILE A 9 -18.89 9.61 -0.68
N HIS A 10 -19.83 8.88 -1.33
CA HIS A 10 -20.87 8.07 -0.65
C HIS A 10 -21.68 8.86 0.39
N ARG A 11 -21.84 10.18 0.23
CA ARG A 11 -22.52 11.08 1.20
C ARG A 11 -21.96 10.98 2.63
N ARG A 12 -20.74 10.46 2.80
CA ARG A 12 -20.13 10.17 4.10
C ARG A 12 -18.68 10.59 4.20
N TYR A 13 -17.90 10.39 3.16
CA TYR A 13 -16.46 10.62 3.22
C TYR A 13 -16.11 11.91 2.49
N ARG A 14 -15.71 12.93 3.23
CA ARG A 14 -15.24 14.19 2.65
C ARG A 14 -13.77 14.07 2.26
N LEU A 15 -13.42 14.51 1.05
CA LEU A 15 -12.04 14.63 0.60
C LEU A 15 -11.44 15.93 1.17
N ASP A 16 -10.43 15.83 2.04
CA ASP A 16 -9.85 17.01 2.67
C ASP A 16 -8.59 17.48 1.94
N ARG A 17 -7.65 16.58 1.62
CA ARG A 17 -6.40 16.90 0.94
C ARG A 17 -5.88 15.70 0.16
N ARG A 18 -5.42 15.91 -1.06
CA ARG A 18 -4.74 14.87 -1.84
C ARG A 18 -3.33 14.62 -1.28
N LEU A 19 -3.03 13.36 -0.95
CA LEU A 19 -1.75 12.91 -0.42
C LEU A 19 -0.81 12.46 -1.53
N ALA A 20 -1.34 11.70 -2.49
CA ALA A 20 -0.55 11.18 -3.61
C ALA A 20 -1.41 11.05 -4.89
N GLN A 21 -0.74 11.07 -6.04
CA GLN A 21 -1.32 10.77 -7.35
C GLN A 21 -0.31 9.95 -8.15
N GLY A 22 -0.77 8.89 -8.79
CA GLY A 22 0.05 8.00 -9.61
C GLY A 22 -0.77 7.31 -10.68
N GLY A 23 -0.14 6.41 -11.44
CA GLY A 23 -0.79 5.67 -12.53
C GLY A 23 -1.95 4.78 -12.10
N MET A 24 -2.04 4.42 -10.83
CA MET A 24 -3.11 3.59 -10.25
C MET A 24 -4.28 4.42 -9.69
N GLY A 25 -4.17 5.75 -9.62
CA GLY A 25 -5.20 6.59 -9.03
C GLY A 25 -4.68 7.63 -8.06
N GLU A 26 -5.53 8.03 -7.15
CA GLU A 26 -5.26 9.09 -6.19
C GLU A 26 -5.47 8.60 -4.75
N VAL A 27 -4.64 9.06 -3.84
CA VAL A 27 -4.80 8.83 -2.39
C VAL A 27 -5.12 10.18 -1.74
N TRP A 28 -6.17 10.21 -0.94
CA TRP A 28 -6.66 11.40 -0.25
C TRP A 28 -6.66 11.18 1.26
N LYS A 29 -6.28 12.20 2.01
CA LYS A 29 -6.75 12.34 3.38
C LYS A 29 -8.19 12.81 3.32
N GLY A 30 -9.07 12.16 4.06
CA GLY A 30 -10.47 12.52 4.15
C GLY A 30 -10.99 12.41 5.57
N HIS A 31 -12.27 12.69 5.71
CA HIS A 31 -12.98 12.63 6.98
C HIS A 31 -14.29 11.86 6.86
N ASP A 32 -14.45 10.83 7.67
CA ASP A 32 -15.72 10.14 7.86
C ASP A 32 -16.62 11.03 8.72
N ILE A 33 -17.57 11.73 8.09
CA ILE A 33 -18.44 12.70 8.79
C ILE A 33 -19.46 12.04 9.71
N GLN A 34 -19.75 10.75 9.54
CA GLN A 34 -20.67 10.01 10.40
C GLN A 34 -20.02 9.56 11.70
N LEU A 35 -18.77 9.06 11.61
CA LEU A 35 -18.02 8.58 12.76
C LEU A 35 -17.02 9.62 13.31
N ASN A 36 -16.99 10.82 12.71
CA ASN A 36 -16.12 11.94 13.08
C ASN A 36 -14.63 11.52 13.25
N ARG A 37 -14.08 10.85 12.23
CA ARG A 37 -12.70 10.37 12.26
C ARG A 37 -11.97 10.62 10.95
N PRO A 38 -10.64 10.84 10.97
CA PRO A 38 -9.85 10.89 9.73
C PRO A 38 -9.78 9.51 9.07
N VAL A 39 -9.75 9.52 7.74
CA VAL A 39 -9.60 8.32 6.91
C VAL A 39 -8.62 8.57 5.77
N ALA A 40 -7.98 7.52 5.27
CA ALA A 40 -7.31 7.52 3.99
C ALA A 40 -8.26 6.97 2.94
N ILE A 41 -8.38 7.66 1.80
CA ILE A 41 -9.28 7.29 0.72
C ILE A 41 -8.44 7.08 -0.53
N LYS A 42 -8.33 5.83 -0.99
CA LYS A 42 -7.65 5.49 -2.23
C LYS A 42 -8.70 5.34 -3.32
N ALA A 43 -8.65 6.21 -4.33
CA ALA A 43 -9.53 6.18 -5.48
C ALA A 43 -8.78 5.59 -6.67
N LEU A 44 -9.25 4.45 -7.16
CA LEU A 44 -8.64 3.69 -8.24
C LEU A 44 -9.49 3.86 -9.50
N ARG A 45 -8.86 4.34 -10.57
CA ARG A 45 -9.49 4.54 -11.88
C ARG A 45 -8.91 3.58 -12.89
N ASP A 46 -9.70 3.26 -13.89
CA ASP A 46 -9.18 2.61 -15.08
C ASP A 46 -9.28 3.56 -16.27
N ASP A 47 -8.12 3.96 -16.76
CA ASP A 47 -8.02 4.78 -17.97
C ASP A 47 -7.79 3.90 -19.25
N GLN A 48 -7.75 2.54 -19.11
CA GLN A 48 -7.31 1.64 -20.19
C GLN A 48 -8.36 0.63 -20.69
N GLY A 49 -9.63 0.75 -20.29
CA GLY A 49 -10.74 0.06 -21.00
C GLY A 49 -11.17 -1.32 -20.49
N ASN A 50 -10.64 -1.83 -19.35
CA ASN A 50 -11.14 -3.06 -18.72
C ASN A 50 -11.59 -2.84 -17.27
N VAL A 51 -12.45 -1.83 -17.10
CA VAL A 51 -12.94 -1.34 -15.80
C VAL A 51 -13.50 -2.47 -14.94
N GLU A 52 -14.34 -3.32 -15.52
CA GLU A 52 -15.10 -4.32 -14.75
C GLU A 52 -14.17 -5.41 -14.18
N ALA A 53 -13.19 -5.87 -14.94
CA ALA A 53 -12.23 -6.87 -14.46
C ALA A 53 -11.31 -6.30 -13.36
N LYS A 54 -10.93 -5.03 -13.44
CA LYS A 54 -10.13 -4.37 -12.40
C LYS A 54 -10.93 -4.13 -11.13
N LEU A 55 -12.18 -3.66 -11.23
CA LEU A 55 -13.06 -3.48 -10.09
C LEU A 55 -13.38 -4.82 -9.42
N HIS A 56 -13.61 -5.89 -10.19
CA HIS A 56 -13.83 -7.23 -9.63
C HIS A 56 -12.62 -7.71 -8.82
N ARG A 57 -11.40 -7.51 -9.33
CA ARG A 57 -10.16 -7.85 -8.60
C ARG A 57 -10.02 -7.02 -7.33
N LEU A 58 -10.24 -5.70 -7.44
CA LEU A 58 -10.17 -4.79 -6.31
C LEU A 58 -11.16 -5.15 -5.20
N ARG A 59 -12.37 -5.56 -5.58
CA ARG A 59 -13.40 -6.06 -4.65
C ARG A 59 -12.94 -7.32 -3.92
N ALA A 60 -12.34 -8.27 -4.65
CA ALA A 60 -11.81 -9.49 -4.05
C ALA A 60 -10.65 -9.20 -3.09
N GLU A 61 -9.74 -8.29 -3.45
CA GLU A 61 -8.64 -7.84 -2.59
C GLU A 61 -9.13 -7.11 -1.35
N ALA A 62 -10.10 -6.21 -1.52
CA ALA A 62 -10.74 -5.53 -0.40
C ALA A 62 -11.40 -6.53 0.57
N HIS A 63 -12.07 -7.55 0.04
CA HIS A 63 -12.70 -8.59 0.87
C HIS A 63 -11.66 -9.38 1.68
N ASN A 64 -10.54 -9.75 1.06
CA ASN A 64 -9.46 -10.47 1.75
C ASN A 64 -8.79 -9.60 2.82
N SER A 65 -8.61 -8.31 2.56
CA SER A 65 -7.98 -7.36 3.48
C SER A 65 -8.91 -6.92 4.62
N ALA A 66 -10.23 -6.95 4.42
CA ALA A 66 -11.21 -6.53 5.42
C ALA A 66 -11.17 -7.37 6.72
N ASN A 67 -10.69 -8.60 6.64
CA ASN A 67 -10.56 -9.51 7.80
C ASN A 67 -9.23 -9.37 8.56
N LEU A 68 -8.31 -8.51 8.09
CA LEU A 68 -7.02 -8.29 8.74
C LEU A 68 -7.16 -7.24 9.85
N ALA A 69 -7.19 -7.68 11.09
CA ALA A 69 -7.18 -6.81 12.26
C ALA A 69 -5.88 -7.04 13.06
N HIS A 70 -4.93 -6.11 12.94
CA HIS A 70 -3.66 -6.16 13.68
C HIS A 70 -3.09 -4.75 13.88
N PRO A 71 -2.45 -4.43 15.01
CA PRO A 71 -1.89 -3.10 15.26
C PRO A 71 -0.88 -2.65 14.19
N ASN A 72 -0.16 -3.57 13.57
CA ASN A 72 0.82 -3.26 12.52
C ASN A 72 0.25 -3.36 11.09
N ILE A 73 -1.06 -3.39 10.92
CA ILE A 73 -1.75 -3.34 9.62
C ILE A 73 -2.72 -2.18 9.64
N ALA A 74 -2.69 -1.31 8.63
CA ALA A 74 -3.71 -0.28 8.46
C ALA A 74 -5.05 -0.92 8.11
N ALA A 75 -6.07 -0.69 8.92
CA ALA A 75 -7.37 -1.32 8.76
C ALA A 75 -8.08 -0.83 7.48
N LEU A 76 -8.66 -1.74 6.72
CA LEU A 76 -9.62 -1.41 5.67
C LEU A 76 -11.01 -1.30 6.32
N PHE A 77 -11.65 -0.14 6.19
CA PHE A 77 -12.96 0.13 6.79
C PHE A 77 -14.11 -0.15 5.85
N GLU A 78 -13.97 0.22 4.57
CA GLU A 78 -15.02 0.08 3.57
C GLU A 78 -14.45 0.03 2.17
N TYR A 79 -15.11 -0.70 1.29
CA TYR A 79 -14.94 -0.64 -0.16
C TYR A 79 -16.23 -0.12 -0.79
N TYR A 80 -16.11 0.82 -1.71
CA TYR A 80 -17.26 1.44 -2.38
C TYR A 80 -16.96 1.65 -3.86
N GLU A 81 -17.94 1.47 -4.72
CA GLU A 81 -17.83 1.73 -6.16
C GLU A 81 -18.83 2.79 -6.60
N HIS A 82 -18.38 3.73 -7.41
CA HIS A 82 -19.23 4.74 -8.02
C HIS A 82 -18.60 5.27 -9.31
N ASP A 83 -19.41 5.40 -10.38
CA ASP A 83 -18.98 5.92 -11.69
C ASP A 83 -17.69 5.27 -12.22
N SER A 84 -17.61 3.93 -12.15
CA SER A 84 -16.44 3.17 -12.58
C SER A 84 -15.14 3.49 -11.80
N ILE A 85 -15.27 4.07 -10.61
CA ILE A 85 -14.17 4.31 -9.67
C ILE A 85 -14.37 3.40 -8.46
N GLY A 86 -13.34 2.66 -8.08
CA GLY A 86 -13.29 1.93 -6.82
C GLY A 86 -12.64 2.80 -5.73
N PHE A 87 -13.29 2.88 -4.59
CA PHE A 87 -12.81 3.60 -3.42
C PHE A 87 -12.50 2.62 -2.28
N LEU A 88 -11.28 2.67 -1.77
CA LEU A 88 -10.89 1.98 -0.54
C LEU A 88 -10.83 3.02 0.57
N ILE A 89 -11.62 2.83 1.61
CA ILE A 89 -11.64 3.67 2.80
C ILE A 89 -10.85 2.95 3.88
N MET A 90 -9.74 3.53 4.29
CA MET A 90 -8.77 2.89 5.18
C MET A 90 -8.47 3.76 6.38
N GLU A 91 -7.84 3.17 7.36
CA GLU A 91 -7.24 3.88 8.49
C GLU A 91 -6.25 4.93 7.98
N TYR A 92 -6.46 6.19 8.39
CA TYR A 92 -5.47 7.24 8.18
C TYR A 92 -4.40 7.15 9.28
N VAL A 93 -3.17 6.87 8.88
CA VAL A 93 -2.02 6.82 9.78
C VAL A 93 -1.29 8.16 9.73
N PRO A 94 -1.36 8.98 10.78
CA PRO A 94 -0.67 10.28 10.84
C PRO A 94 0.83 10.05 11.11
N SER A 95 1.60 9.76 10.08
CA SER A 95 2.99 9.35 10.18
C SER A 95 3.72 9.60 8.86
N ASP A 96 5.03 9.53 8.88
CA ASP A 96 5.85 9.49 7.68
C ASP A 96 5.98 8.06 7.16
N SER A 97 6.15 7.90 5.85
CA SER A 97 6.54 6.61 5.31
C SER A 97 8.03 6.35 5.60
N LEU A 98 8.42 5.08 5.67
CA LEU A 98 9.84 4.73 5.78
C LEU A 98 10.64 5.23 4.58
N ALA A 99 9.98 5.42 3.41
CA ALA A 99 10.61 6.04 2.24
C ALA A 99 10.93 7.53 2.48
N ASP A 100 10.04 8.26 3.16
CA ASP A 100 10.30 9.65 3.53
C ASP A 100 11.47 9.73 4.53
N ILE A 101 11.49 8.84 5.52
CA ILE A 101 12.55 8.74 6.51
C ILE A 101 13.89 8.44 5.82
N TYR A 102 13.94 7.49 4.87
CA TYR A 102 15.16 7.18 4.12
C TYR A 102 15.61 8.35 3.25
N ARG A 103 14.69 9.05 2.58
CA ARG A 103 15.00 10.23 1.79
C ARG A 103 15.64 11.34 2.64
N ASP A 104 15.10 11.57 3.83
CA ASP A 104 15.49 12.70 4.70
C ASP A 104 16.74 12.39 5.53
N ARG A 105 16.99 11.12 5.89
CA ARG A 105 18.07 10.70 6.78
C ARG A 105 19.17 9.85 6.10
N GLY A 106 18.90 9.31 4.92
CA GLY A 106 19.77 8.38 4.22
C GLY A 106 19.71 6.99 4.88
N THR A 107 20.62 6.72 5.82
CA THR A 107 20.69 5.46 6.57
C THR A 107 20.09 5.58 7.96
N LEU A 108 19.67 4.44 8.51
CA LEU A 108 19.25 4.31 9.90
C LEU A 108 20.18 3.38 10.66
N PRO A 109 20.55 3.70 11.92
CA PRO A 109 21.25 2.75 12.76
C PRO A 109 20.38 1.51 13.00
N ALA A 110 21.01 0.35 13.13
CA ALA A 110 20.31 -0.92 13.33
C ALA A 110 19.38 -0.89 14.54
N THR A 111 19.73 -0.15 15.59
CA THR A 111 18.91 0.03 16.80
C THR A 111 17.58 0.71 16.55
N GLU A 112 17.47 1.56 15.52
CA GLU A 112 16.24 2.22 15.10
C GLU A 112 15.50 1.40 14.03
N LEU A 113 16.23 0.80 13.10
CA LEU A 113 15.62 0.05 12.00
C LEU A 113 15.02 -1.30 12.44
N LEU A 114 15.70 -2.04 13.32
CA LEU A 114 15.23 -3.36 13.77
C LEU A 114 13.83 -3.34 14.39
N PRO A 115 13.45 -2.41 15.28
CA PRO A 115 12.07 -2.31 15.79
C PRO A 115 11.04 -2.10 14.69
N ILE A 116 11.37 -1.37 13.62
CA ILE A 116 10.49 -1.16 12.46
C ILE A 116 10.29 -2.47 11.71
N LEU A 117 11.39 -3.16 11.39
CA LEU A 117 11.35 -4.44 10.68
C LEU A 117 10.60 -5.53 11.47
N ILE A 118 10.78 -5.58 12.79
CA ILE A 118 10.07 -6.55 13.66
C ILE A 118 8.55 -6.29 13.59
N GLN A 119 8.12 -5.05 13.71
CA GLN A 119 6.70 -4.72 13.65
C GLN A 119 6.12 -5.00 12.26
N THR A 120 6.86 -4.67 11.19
CA THR A 120 6.49 -5.01 9.82
C THR A 120 6.36 -6.52 9.64
N ALA A 121 7.34 -7.31 10.09
CA ALA A 121 7.30 -8.77 10.02
C ALA A 121 6.11 -9.37 10.79
N ARG A 122 5.74 -8.81 11.95
CA ARG A 122 4.53 -9.22 12.70
C ARG A 122 3.24 -8.99 11.91
N GLY A 123 3.10 -7.83 11.28
CA GLY A 123 1.96 -7.54 10.40
C GLY A 123 1.89 -8.51 9.22
N LEU A 124 3.01 -8.75 8.54
CA LEU A 124 3.09 -9.71 7.43
C LEU A 124 2.76 -11.14 7.90
N PHE A 125 3.27 -11.57 9.04
CA PHE A 125 2.96 -12.90 9.59
C PHE A 125 1.46 -13.10 9.80
N VAL A 126 0.76 -12.10 10.35
CA VAL A 126 -0.69 -12.17 10.54
C VAL A 126 -1.41 -12.22 9.20
N ALA A 127 -1.03 -11.38 8.23
CA ALA A 127 -1.62 -11.43 6.90
C ALA A 127 -1.42 -12.80 6.23
N HIS A 128 -0.21 -13.35 6.28
CA HIS A 128 0.12 -14.67 5.72
C HIS A 128 -0.68 -15.80 6.38
N SER A 129 -0.90 -15.74 7.69
CA SER A 129 -1.71 -16.73 8.41
C SER A 129 -3.19 -16.74 7.99
N HIS A 130 -3.66 -15.61 7.40
CA HIS A 130 -4.99 -15.49 6.81
C HIS A 130 -4.99 -15.71 5.28
N GLY A 131 -3.88 -16.19 4.70
CA GLY A 131 -3.75 -16.43 3.27
C GLY A 131 -3.58 -15.16 2.42
N VAL A 132 -3.34 -14.01 3.04
CA VAL A 132 -3.15 -12.73 2.35
C VAL A 132 -1.65 -12.44 2.18
N ILE A 133 -1.21 -12.25 0.94
CA ILE A 133 0.16 -11.89 0.60
C ILE A 133 0.16 -10.41 0.18
N HIS A 134 1.12 -9.63 0.68
CA HIS A 134 1.19 -8.19 0.41
C HIS A 134 1.62 -7.86 -1.03
N ARG A 135 2.65 -8.53 -1.54
CA ARG A 135 3.17 -8.47 -2.92
C ARG A 135 3.90 -7.18 -3.32
N ASP A 136 3.84 -6.14 -2.52
CA ASP A 136 4.46 -4.83 -2.77
C ASP A 136 5.05 -4.25 -1.49
N VAL A 137 5.81 -5.06 -0.74
CA VAL A 137 6.52 -4.59 0.46
C VAL A 137 7.66 -3.68 0.04
N LYS A 138 7.56 -2.40 0.46
CA LYS A 138 8.54 -1.35 0.16
C LYS A 138 8.46 -0.24 1.20
N PRO A 139 9.50 0.62 1.32
CA PRO A 139 9.51 1.69 2.33
C PRO A 139 8.29 2.63 2.25
N ALA A 140 7.75 2.89 1.05
CA ALA A 140 6.58 3.75 0.87
C ALA A 140 5.28 3.18 1.48
N ASN A 141 5.20 1.86 1.68
CA ASN A 141 4.03 1.18 2.25
C ASN A 141 4.22 0.82 3.74
N ILE A 142 5.30 1.28 4.37
CA ILE A 142 5.59 1.10 5.80
C ILE A 142 5.51 2.47 6.46
N MET A 143 4.45 2.70 7.23
CA MET A 143 4.20 3.96 7.92
C MET A 143 4.78 3.88 9.33
N VAL A 144 5.54 4.90 9.73
CA VAL A 144 6.24 4.95 11.04
C VAL A 144 5.79 6.22 11.77
N SER A 145 5.08 6.05 12.89
CA SER A 145 4.63 7.17 13.70
C SER A 145 5.79 7.78 14.51
N THR A 146 5.60 8.98 15.00
CA THR A 146 6.56 9.65 15.89
C THR A 146 6.78 8.92 17.22
N THR A 147 5.86 8.03 17.60
CA THR A 147 5.95 7.17 18.80
C THR A 147 6.65 5.83 18.50
N GLY A 148 7.06 5.57 17.25
CA GLY A 148 7.70 4.33 16.82
C GLY A 148 6.71 3.18 16.51
N GLU A 149 5.42 3.46 16.45
CA GLU A 149 4.42 2.50 15.97
C GLU A 149 4.51 2.35 14.46
N VAL A 150 4.43 1.13 13.97
CA VAL A 150 4.53 0.81 12.55
C VAL A 150 3.24 0.21 12.03
N LYS A 151 2.76 0.70 10.90
CA LYS A 151 1.63 0.11 10.16
C LYS A 151 1.99 -0.12 8.70
N ILE A 152 1.65 -1.30 8.20
CA ILE A 152 1.76 -1.62 6.78
C ILE A 152 0.45 -1.18 6.10
N THR A 153 0.57 -0.52 4.95
CA THR A 153 -0.54 -0.07 4.11
C THR A 153 -0.54 -0.78 2.77
N ASP A 154 -1.61 -0.65 2.00
CA ASP A 154 -1.73 -1.12 0.62
C ASP A 154 -1.58 -2.65 0.43
N PHE A 155 -2.17 -3.45 1.35
CA PHE A 155 -2.25 -4.90 1.17
C PHE A 155 -3.03 -5.27 -0.09
N GLY A 156 -2.42 -6.10 -0.93
CA GLY A 156 -3.10 -6.79 -2.04
C GLY A 156 -3.54 -5.94 -3.24
N VAL A 157 -3.41 -4.61 -3.20
CA VAL A 157 -3.88 -3.71 -4.28
C VAL A 157 -3.01 -3.81 -5.54
N SER A 158 -1.86 -4.47 -5.45
CA SER A 158 -0.82 -4.47 -6.50
C SER A 158 -0.88 -5.66 -7.48
N TYR A 159 -1.92 -6.53 -7.41
CA TYR A 159 -1.95 -7.74 -8.24
C TYR A 159 -2.01 -7.49 -9.76
N SER A 160 -2.47 -6.32 -10.17
CA SER A 160 -2.67 -5.99 -11.60
C SER A 160 -1.44 -5.39 -12.28
N THR A 161 -0.52 -4.79 -11.52
CA THR A 161 0.55 -3.97 -12.07
C THR A 161 1.84 -4.71 -12.34
N ASN A 162 2.13 -5.78 -11.59
CA ASN A 162 3.38 -6.52 -11.79
C ASN A 162 3.40 -7.34 -13.10
N GLN A 163 2.25 -7.71 -13.66
CA GLN A 163 2.20 -8.34 -14.99
C GLN A 163 2.24 -7.35 -16.16
N GLU A 164 1.80 -6.08 -15.92
CA GLU A 164 1.83 -5.03 -16.95
C GLU A 164 3.12 -4.19 -16.91
N GLN A 165 3.92 -4.28 -15.85
CA GLN A 165 5.16 -3.51 -15.68
C GLN A 165 6.37 -4.11 -16.41
N ILE A 166 6.28 -5.34 -16.89
CA ILE A 166 7.25 -5.88 -17.84
C ILE A 166 6.73 -5.52 -19.23
N THR A 167 7.10 -4.34 -19.72
CA THR A 167 6.82 -3.98 -21.12
C THR A 167 7.53 -4.96 -22.05
N GLN A 168 7.00 -5.14 -23.27
CA GLN A 168 7.61 -5.99 -24.31
C GLN A 168 9.08 -5.66 -24.61
N ASP A 169 9.55 -4.51 -24.15
CA ASP A 169 10.94 -4.03 -24.32
C ASP A 169 11.84 -4.27 -23.09
N GLY A 170 11.40 -5.04 -22.09
CA GLY A 170 12.22 -5.37 -20.92
C GLY A 170 12.50 -4.21 -19.97
N MET A 171 11.86 -3.04 -20.15
CA MET A 171 12.00 -1.92 -19.23
C MET A 171 10.98 -2.03 -18.10
N VAL A 172 11.46 -2.19 -16.89
CA VAL A 172 10.69 -2.24 -15.66
C VAL A 172 10.47 -0.82 -15.15
N VAL A 173 9.24 -0.33 -15.22
CA VAL A 173 8.91 1.02 -14.76
C VAL A 173 8.49 0.99 -13.28
N GLY A 174 9.25 1.62 -12.43
CA GLY A 174 8.89 2.05 -11.07
C GLY A 174 9.30 1.13 -9.92
N THR A 175 8.49 0.16 -9.52
CA THR A 175 8.62 -0.54 -8.21
C THR A 175 9.47 -1.82 -8.25
N ALA A 176 10.08 -2.15 -9.37
CA ALA A 176 10.85 -3.40 -9.60
C ALA A 176 12.02 -3.66 -8.64
N GLN A 177 12.41 -2.65 -7.90
CA GLN A 177 13.64 -2.67 -7.09
C GLN A 177 13.50 -3.48 -5.79
N TYR A 178 12.26 -3.83 -5.38
CA TYR A 178 11.97 -4.61 -4.18
C TYR A 178 11.33 -5.96 -4.49
N ILE A 179 11.01 -6.24 -5.75
CA ILE A 179 10.33 -7.49 -6.13
C ILE A 179 11.25 -8.71 -5.94
N SER A 180 10.66 -9.80 -5.51
CA SER A 180 11.38 -11.06 -5.35
C SER A 180 11.78 -11.68 -6.71
N PRO A 181 12.79 -12.57 -6.73
CA PRO A 181 13.22 -13.23 -7.97
C PRO A 181 12.09 -13.99 -8.68
N GLU A 182 11.19 -14.64 -7.94
CA GLU A 182 10.05 -15.35 -8.50
C GLU A 182 9.04 -14.39 -9.13
N GLN A 183 8.79 -13.22 -8.53
CA GLN A 183 7.94 -12.19 -9.12
C GLN A 183 8.56 -11.59 -10.39
N ALA A 184 9.87 -11.37 -10.39
CA ALA A 184 10.61 -10.92 -11.58
C ALA A 184 10.54 -11.92 -12.75
N GLN A 185 10.34 -13.21 -12.44
CA GLN A 185 10.14 -14.27 -13.42
C GLN A 185 8.66 -14.44 -13.83
N GLY A 186 7.75 -13.57 -13.37
CA GLY A 186 6.32 -13.69 -13.63
C GLY A 186 5.60 -14.81 -12.88
N LYS A 187 6.26 -15.41 -11.88
CA LYS A 187 5.65 -16.44 -11.01
C LYS A 187 4.76 -15.78 -9.95
N GLN A 188 3.89 -16.58 -9.35
CA GLN A 188 3.03 -16.10 -8.27
C GLN A 188 3.86 -15.73 -7.04
N ALA A 189 3.51 -14.59 -6.42
CA ALA A 189 4.07 -14.20 -5.14
C ALA A 189 3.66 -15.17 -4.03
N THR A 190 4.55 -15.36 -3.08
CA THR A 190 4.36 -16.21 -1.90
C THR A 190 4.64 -15.40 -0.62
N PRO A 191 4.35 -15.91 0.57
CA PRO A 191 4.80 -15.27 1.81
C PRO A 191 6.32 -14.98 1.83
N GLN A 192 7.13 -15.84 1.21
CA GLN A 192 8.58 -15.67 1.11
C GLN A 192 8.96 -14.48 0.23
N SER A 193 8.12 -14.14 -0.77
CA SER A 193 8.32 -12.97 -1.61
C SER A 193 8.26 -11.67 -0.79
N ASP A 194 7.32 -11.56 0.14
CA ASP A 194 7.21 -10.41 1.04
C ASP A 194 8.42 -10.31 1.99
N ILE A 195 8.92 -11.47 2.48
CA ILE A 195 10.12 -11.52 3.33
C ILE A 195 11.37 -11.14 2.56
N TYR A 196 11.49 -11.56 1.28
CA TYR A 196 12.58 -11.09 0.41
C TYR A 196 12.55 -9.57 0.27
N SER A 197 11.39 -9.00 -0.06
CA SER A 197 11.20 -7.56 -0.20
C SER A 197 11.52 -6.81 1.08
N LEU A 198 11.14 -7.35 2.25
CA LEU A 198 11.50 -6.80 3.56
C LEU A 198 13.02 -6.84 3.78
N GLY A 199 13.71 -7.86 3.29
CA GLY A 199 15.17 -7.94 3.31
C GLY A 199 15.81 -6.83 2.48
N VAL A 200 15.26 -6.51 1.29
CA VAL A 200 15.71 -5.38 0.46
C VAL A 200 15.50 -4.04 1.17
N VAL A 201 14.32 -3.86 1.83
CA VAL A 201 14.03 -2.67 2.67
C VAL A 201 15.08 -2.52 3.79
N ALA A 202 15.41 -3.63 4.46
CA ALA A 202 16.42 -3.64 5.53
C ALA A 202 17.81 -3.25 5.00
N TYR A 203 18.22 -3.82 3.87
CA TYR A 203 19.49 -3.50 3.24
C TYR A 203 19.58 -2.01 2.89
N GLU A 204 18.56 -1.47 2.23
CA GLU A 204 18.51 -0.05 1.87
C GLU A 204 18.63 0.85 3.10
N GLY A 205 17.91 0.54 4.17
CA GLY A 205 17.95 1.32 5.39
C GLY A 205 19.30 1.32 6.11
N LEU A 206 20.05 0.22 6.02
CA LEU A 206 21.39 0.11 6.62
C LEU A 206 22.49 0.69 5.71
N CYS A 207 22.39 0.51 4.40
CA CYS A 207 23.43 0.84 3.44
C CYS A 207 23.21 2.18 2.72
N GLY A 208 21.99 2.74 2.74
CA GLY A 208 21.62 3.96 2.03
C GLY A 208 21.39 3.76 0.53
N HIS A 209 21.51 2.55 0.05
CA HIS A 209 21.23 2.17 -1.35
C HIS A 209 20.65 0.77 -1.40
N ARG A 210 19.99 0.43 -2.49
CA ARG A 210 19.44 -0.90 -2.74
C ARG A 210 20.52 -1.87 -3.21
N PRO A 211 20.33 -3.19 -2.99
CA PRO A 211 21.26 -4.22 -3.42
C PRO A 211 21.36 -4.31 -4.94
#